data_fd31057a7bdf1dd7bb62f4fecfb80183
#
_entry.id   fd31057a7bdf1dd7bb62f4fecfb80183
#
_cell.length_a   1.000
_cell.length_b   1.000
_cell.length_c   1.000
_cell.angle_alpha   90.00
_cell.angle_beta   90.00
_cell.angle_gamma   90.00
#
_symmetry.space_group_name_H-M   'P 1'
#
loop_
_entity.id
_entity.type
_entity.pdbx_description
1 polymer ?
#
loop_
_entity_poly.entity_id
_entity_poly.type
_entity_poly.pdbx_seq_one_letter_code
_entity_poly.pdbx_strand_id
1 'polypeptide(L)'
;MQTQNAQDEEAAMTSFDAIVVGAGVGGMYALHYLRDELGLRVRGFDGASDVGGTWWYNRYPGARVDAPSSPFYAYTFSEDLAKEWSWTETQSTSDQVRAYLEHVADRFDLRKDIAFETWVDETFFDERTQRWNIRTRDGSEYSARFLICAVGALFVAHRPNYPGIDDFTGECYHTGRWPHDPVSFAGKRVGVIGTGSSGIQAIPEIAKTAAHVTVFQRTAQYA
;
A
#
# COMPACT_ATOMS: atom_id res chain seq x y z
N MET A 1 35.12 -47.16 10.98
CA MET A 1 33.85 -46.66 11.49
C MET A 1 34.01 -45.17 11.67
N GLN A 2 33.71 -44.41 10.63
CA GLN A 2 33.70 -42.95 10.66
C GLN A 2 32.21 -42.52 10.81
N THR A 3 31.90 -42.00 11.97
CA THR A 3 30.64 -41.34 12.23
C THR A 3 30.69 -39.96 11.60
N GLN A 4 29.96 -39.79 10.53
CA GLN A 4 29.75 -38.57 9.80
C GLN A 4 28.81 -37.68 10.64
N ASN A 5 29.37 -36.63 11.26
CA ASN A 5 28.62 -35.57 11.86
C ASN A 5 27.93 -34.78 10.73
N ALA A 6 26.69 -35.09 10.48
CA ALA A 6 25.78 -34.17 9.82
C ALA A 6 25.44 -33.07 10.85
N GLN A 7 26.22 -32.01 10.86
CA GLN A 7 25.77 -30.74 11.43
C GLN A 7 24.81 -30.14 10.40
N ASP A 8 23.54 -30.25 10.71
CA ASP A 8 22.53 -29.41 10.09
C ASP A 8 22.92 -27.96 10.40
N GLU A 9 23.45 -27.26 9.42
CA GLU A 9 23.54 -25.81 9.43
C GLU A 9 22.10 -25.30 9.41
N GLU A 10 21.52 -25.13 10.59
CA GLU A 10 20.31 -24.35 10.78
C GLU A 10 20.63 -22.94 10.30
N ALA A 11 20.17 -22.59 9.11
CA ALA A 11 20.39 -21.28 8.51
C ALA A 11 19.95 -20.21 9.51
N ALA A 12 20.93 -19.47 10.06
CA ALA A 12 20.67 -18.53 11.13
C ALA A 12 19.63 -17.49 10.69
N MET A 13 18.45 -17.55 11.27
CA MET A 13 17.33 -16.65 10.98
C MET A 13 17.77 -15.19 11.13
N THR A 14 17.58 -14.39 10.08
CA THR A 14 17.99 -12.98 10.10
C THR A 14 17.18 -12.20 11.14
N SER A 15 17.90 -11.58 12.11
CA SER A 15 17.29 -10.94 13.28
C SER A 15 17.36 -9.42 13.20
N PHE A 16 16.26 -8.76 13.61
CA PHE A 16 16.12 -7.31 13.71
C PHE A 16 15.63 -6.91 15.11
N ASP A 17 15.73 -5.62 15.46
CA ASP A 17 15.05 -5.09 16.62
C ASP A 17 13.57 -4.90 16.32
N ALA A 18 13.23 -4.36 15.15
CA ALA A 18 11.86 -4.19 14.73
C ALA A 18 11.67 -4.55 13.24
N ILE A 19 10.51 -5.15 12.93
CA ILE A 19 10.04 -5.38 11.57
C ILE A 19 8.74 -4.59 11.37
N VAL A 20 8.65 -3.90 10.23
CA VAL A 20 7.47 -3.13 9.83
C VAL A 20 6.85 -3.77 8.59
N VAL A 21 5.57 -4.11 8.63
CA VAL A 21 4.83 -4.66 7.49
C VAL A 21 3.96 -3.57 6.88
N GLY A 22 4.30 -3.18 5.64
CA GLY A 22 3.67 -2.12 4.88
C GLY A 22 4.55 -0.87 4.76
N ALA A 23 4.69 -0.34 3.53
CA ALA A 23 5.44 0.87 3.19
C ALA A 23 4.51 2.04 2.76
N GLY A 24 3.33 2.11 3.35
CA GLY A 24 2.45 3.28 3.28
C GLY A 24 2.85 4.36 4.30
N VAL A 25 1.98 5.36 4.46
CA VAL A 25 2.21 6.51 5.37
C VAL A 25 2.65 6.06 6.78
N GLY A 26 1.92 5.13 7.40
CA GLY A 26 2.24 4.67 8.75
C GLY A 26 3.54 3.88 8.84
N GLY A 27 3.79 3.00 7.85
CA GLY A 27 5.00 2.17 7.82
C GLY A 27 6.27 2.97 7.57
N MET A 28 6.24 3.93 6.68
CA MET A 28 7.37 4.84 6.42
C MET A 28 7.72 5.65 7.66
N TYR A 29 6.72 6.18 8.35
CA TYR A 29 6.95 6.88 9.62
C TYR A 29 7.54 5.96 10.69
N ALA A 30 7.01 4.76 10.82
CA ALA A 30 7.54 3.77 11.77
C ALA A 30 9.01 3.43 11.49
N LEU A 31 9.36 3.20 10.22
CA LEU A 31 10.75 2.93 9.82
C LEU A 31 11.68 4.08 10.16
N HIS A 32 11.29 5.31 9.80
CA HIS A 32 12.06 6.51 10.13
C HIS A 32 12.25 6.64 11.64
N TYR A 33 11.17 6.62 12.40
CA TYR A 33 11.22 6.84 13.86
C TYR A 33 12.05 5.75 14.58
N LEU A 34 11.82 4.48 14.25
CA LEU A 34 12.52 3.38 14.90
C LEU A 34 14.02 3.36 14.56
N ARG A 35 14.38 3.68 13.32
CA ARG A 35 15.77 3.71 12.86
C ARG A 35 16.51 4.98 13.30
N ASP A 36 15.94 6.15 12.98
CA ASP A 36 16.65 7.41 13.04
C ASP A 36 16.57 8.07 14.43
N GLU A 37 15.43 7.90 15.13
CA GLU A 37 15.23 8.47 16.46
C GLU A 37 15.60 7.49 17.58
N LEU A 38 15.31 6.19 17.40
CA LEU A 38 15.59 5.19 18.43
C LEU A 38 16.85 4.35 18.17
N GLY A 39 17.51 4.50 17.02
CA GLY A 39 18.74 3.79 16.67
C GLY A 39 18.58 2.28 16.54
N LEU A 40 17.37 1.79 16.26
CA LEU A 40 17.07 0.37 16.15
C LEU A 40 17.45 -0.18 14.77
N ARG A 41 17.86 -1.46 14.74
CA ARG A 41 18.02 -2.20 13.49
C ARG A 41 16.64 -2.62 12.98
N VAL A 42 16.21 -2.02 11.86
CA VAL A 42 14.86 -2.20 11.31
C VAL A 42 14.88 -2.90 9.96
N ARG A 43 13.74 -3.51 9.60
CA ARG A 43 13.44 -4.02 8.26
C ARG A 43 11.97 -3.79 7.94
N GLY A 44 11.69 -3.24 6.76
CA GLY A 44 10.35 -3.12 6.20
C GLY A 44 10.08 -4.21 5.16
N PHE A 45 8.83 -4.66 5.06
CA PHE A 45 8.33 -5.53 3.99
C PHE A 45 7.09 -4.91 3.37
N ASP A 46 7.04 -4.85 2.04
CA ASP A 46 5.84 -4.46 1.30
C ASP A 46 5.67 -5.32 0.04
N GLY A 47 4.42 -5.68 -0.27
CA GLY A 47 4.09 -6.44 -1.48
C GLY A 47 4.09 -5.61 -2.76
N ALA A 48 4.11 -4.28 -2.67
CA ALA A 48 4.28 -3.38 -3.81
C ALA A 48 5.75 -3.31 -4.24
N SER A 49 6.01 -2.77 -5.44
CA SER A 49 7.38 -2.55 -5.91
C SER A 49 7.96 -1.20 -5.50
N ASP A 50 7.19 -0.36 -4.80
CA ASP A 50 7.66 0.90 -4.23
C ASP A 50 6.75 1.35 -3.07
N VAL A 51 7.13 2.45 -2.40
CA VAL A 51 6.36 3.09 -1.34
C VAL A 51 5.04 3.66 -1.85
N GLY A 52 4.11 3.94 -0.93
CA GLY A 52 2.85 4.60 -1.27
C GLY A 52 1.62 3.97 -0.63
N GLY A 53 1.65 2.67 -0.30
CA GLY A 53 0.54 1.97 0.32
C GLY A 53 -0.77 2.15 -0.44
N THR A 54 -1.77 2.78 0.17
CA THR A 54 -3.07 3.08 -0.48
C THR A 54 -2.89 3.77 -1.84
N TRP A 55 -1.95 4.69 -1.96
CA TRP A 55 -1.73 5.50 -3.17
C TRP A 55 -0.90 4.78 -4.23
N TRP A 56 -0.29 3.68 -3.91
CA TRP A 56 0.29 2.74 -4.87
C TRP A 56 -0.80 1.97 -5.63
N TYR A 57 -1.87 1.55 -4.94
CA TYR A 57 -2.93 0.71 -5.51
C TYR A 57 -4.11 1.50 -6.08
N ASN A 58 -4.46 2.65 -5.49
CA ASN A 58 -5.61 3.46 -5.90
C ASN A 58 -5.22 4.46 -6.99
N ARG A 59 -5.20 3.97 -8.23
CA ARG A 59 -4.80 4.70 -9.46
C ARG A 59 -5.96 4.91 -10.42
N TYR A 60 -7.18 4.63 -10.00
CA TYR A 60 -8.35 4.83 -10.84
C TYR A 60 -8.49 6.29 -11.26
N PRO A 61 -9.14 6.58 -12.42
CA PRO A 61 -9.31 7.94 -12.88
C PRO A 61 -9.95 8.85 -11.82
N GLY A 62 -9.35 10.01 -11.57
CA GLY A 62 -9.85 10.95 -10.57
C GLY A 62 -9.53 10.62 -9.12
N ALA A 63 -8.76 9.57 -8.85
CA ALA A 63 -8.37 9.20 -7.49
C ALA A 63 -7.70 10.37 -6.77
N ARG A 64 -8.25 10.73 -5.61
CA ARG A 64 -7.78 11.87 -4.79
C ARG A 64 -8.10 11.68 -3.32
N VAL A 65 -7.50 12.49 -2.49
CA VAL A 65 -7.79 12.53 -1.07
C VAL A 65 -9.19 13.09 -0.82
N ASP A 66 -9.81 12.68 0.27
CA ASP A 66 -11.14 13.10 0.71
C ASP A 66 -11.12 14.18 1.80
N ALA A 67 -9.92 14.51 2.29
CA ALA A 67 -9.66 15.57 3.25
C ALA A 67 -8.56 16.51 2.71
N PRO A 68 -8.38 17.72 3.29
CA PRO A 68 -7.30 18.61 2.89
C PRO A 68 -5.94 17.94 2.98
N SER A 69 -5.12 18.09 1.92
CA SER A 69 -3.80 17.44 1.84
C SER A 69 -2.88 17.87 2.98
N SER A 70 -2.89 19.14 3.34
CA SER A 70 -2.27 19.63 4.55
C SER A 70 -3.37 20.01 5.55
N PRO A 71 -3.29 19.58 6.82
CA PRO A 71 -2.22 18.79 7.43
C PRO A 71 -2.42 17.26 7.37
N PHE A 72 -3.51 16.74 6.77
CA PHE A 72 -3.93 15.36 6.97
C PHE A 72 -3.10 14.32 6.21
N TYR A 73 -2.48 14.71 5.09
CA TYR A 73 -1.64 13.83 4.25
C TYR A 73 -0.17 14.24 4.24
N ALA A 74 0.22 15.18 5.10
CA ALA A 74 1.60 15.62 5.27
C ALA A 74 2.15 15.13 6.62
N TYR A 75 3.41 14.71 6.63
CA TYR A 75 4.10 14.46 7.89
C TYR A 75 4.44 15.76 8.61
N THR A 76 4.36 15.75 9.93
CA THR A 76 4.63 16.90 10.79
C THR A 76 5.89 16.75 11.65
N PHE A 77 6.62 15.63 11.50
CA PHE A 77 7.81 15.35 12.31
C PHE A 77 9.05 16.14 11.86
N SER A 78 9.02 16.78 10.70
CA SER A 78 10.12 17.59 10.17
C SER A 78 9.61 18.89 9.58
N GLU A 79 10.05 20.02 10.15
CA GLU A 79 9.73 21.36 9.61
C GLU A 79 10.36 21.60 8.24
N ASP A 80 11.54 21.06 7.99
CA ASP A 80 12.22 21.21 6.71
C ASP A 80 11.50 20.45 5.60
N LEU A 81 11.05 19.21 5.87
CA LEU A 81 10.21 18.47 4.95
C LEU A 81 8.93 19.27 4.59
N ALA A 82 8.31 19.92 5.57
CA ALA A 82 7.12 20.72 5.33
C ALA A 82 7.39 21.96 4.45
N LYS A 83 8.60 22.51 4.47
CA LYS A 83 9.03 23.62 3.60
C LYS A 83 9.41 23.17 2.20
N GLU A 84 9.91 21.94 2.06
CA GLU A 84 10.35 21.35 0.79
C GLU A 84 9.18 20.97 -0.11
N TRP A 85 7.97 20.79 0.43
CA TRP A 85 6.82 20.30 -0.32
C TRP A 85 5.67 21.29 -0.39
N SER A 86 5.12 21.46 -1.58
CA SER A 86 3.93 22.29 -1.81
C SER A 86 2.83 21.47 -2.48
N TRP A 87 1.66 21.49 -1.88
CA TRP A 87 0.45 20.90 -2.46
C TRP A 87 -0.16 21.84 -3.49
N THR A 88 -0.50 21.33 -4.68
CA THR A 88 -1.08 22.14 -5.75
C THR A 88 -2.59 22.34 -5.59
N GLU A 89 -3.24 21.45 -4.85
CA GLU A 89 -4.68 21.45 -4.62
C GLU A 89 -4.97 21.17 -3.14
N THR A 90 -6.10 21.66 -2.65
CA THR A 90 -6.55 21.35 -1.28
C THR A 90 -6.79 19.85 -1.10
N GLN A 91 -7.39 19.21 -2.11
CA GLN A 91 -7.63 17.77 -2.17
C GLN A 91 -6.80 17.18 -3.31
N SER A 92 -5.54 16.89 -3.03
CA SER A 92 -4.58 16.45 -4.04
C SER A 92 -4.93 15.11 -4.68
N THR A 93 -4.50 14.94 -5.91
CA THR A 93 -4.62 13.68 -6.64
C THR A 93 -3.76 12.57 -6.03
N SER A 94 -4.12 11.31 -6.30
CA SER A 94 -3.32 10.15 -5.90
C SER A 94 -1.87 10.25 -6.36
N ASP A 95 -1.62 10.78 -7.56
CA ASP A 95 -0.28 10.95 -8.10
C ASP A 95 0.54 11.95 -7.27
N GLN A 96 -0.07 13.05 -6.83
CA GLN A 96 0.63 14.02 -6.00
C GLN A 96 0.93 13.47 -4.60
N VAL A 97 -0.01 12.70 -4.01
CA VAL A 97 0.25 12.06 -2.70
C VAL A 97 1.35 11.01 -2.83
N ARG A 98 1.33 10.23 -3.91
CA ARG A 98 2.39 9.25 -4.17
C ARG A 98 3.75 9.94 -4.34
N ALA A 99 3.84 10.98 -5.16
CA ALA A 99 5.06 11.74 -5.36
C ALA A 99 5.59 12.34 -4.05
N TYR A 100 4.70 12.79 -3.15
CA TYR A 100 5.09 13.21 -1.81
C TYR A 100 5.72 12.08 -0.99
N LEU A 101 5.11 10.89 -0.99
CA LEU A 101 5.64 9.74 -0.25
C LEU A 101 6.97 9.25 -0.85
N GLU A 102 7.11 9.27 -2.17
CA GLU A 102 8.37 9.00 -2.86
C GLU A 102 9.47 10.00 -2.44
N HIS A 103 9.13 11.30 -2.42
CA HIS A 103 10.04 12.34 -1.92
C HIS A 103 10.47 12.10 -0.47
N VAL A 104 9.53 11.73 0.41
CA VAL A 104 9.84 11.40 1.81
C VAL A 104 10.76 10.17 1.90
N ALA A 105 10.50 9.14 1.10
CA ALA A 105 11.33 7.93 1.08
C ALA A 105 12.76 8.24 0.65
N ASP A 106 12.94 9.10 -0.35
CA ASP A 106 14.25 9.54 -0.83
C ASP A 106 14.95 10.45 0.20
N ARG A 107 14.21 11.42 0.73
CA ARG A 107 14.74 12.41 1.69
C ARG A 107 15.32 11.77 2.94
N PHE A 108 14.69 10.71 3.42
CA PHE A 108 15.12 9.97 4.62
C PHE A 108 15.77 8.62 4.31
N ASP A 109 16.09 8.34 3.03
CA ASP A 109 16.73 7.09 2.59
C ASP A 109 16.06 5.84 3.20
N LEU A 110 14.71 5.77 3.08
CA LEU A 110 13.94 4.69 3.69
C LEU A 110 13.96 3.40 2.87
N ARG A 111 14.09 3.52 1.53
CA ARG A 111 14.01 2.36 0.64
C ARG A 111 15.06 1.29 0.91
N LYS A 112 16.25 1.68 1.41
CA LYS A 112 17.32 0.72 1.73
C LYS A 112 16.93 -0.31 2.79
N ASP A 113 16.02 0.06 3.68
CA ASP A 113 15.55 -0.81 4.76
C ASP A 113 14.25 -1.55 4.41
N ILE A 114 13.70 -1.35 3.21
CA ILE A 114 12.47 -1.99 2.75
C ILE A 114 12.78 -3.06 1.71
N ALA A 115 12.27 -4.28 1.93
CA ALA A 115 12.16 -5.29 0.88
C ALA A 115 10.79 -5.13 0.20
N PHE A 116 10.82 -4.64 -1.02
CA PHE A 116 9.66 -4.56 -1.89
C PHE A 116 9.34 -5.90 -2.54
N GLU A 117 8.14 -6.03 -3.12
CA GLU A 117 7.63 -7.26 -3.74
C GLU A 117 7.70 -8.47 -2.80
N THR A 118 7.72 -8.19 -1.49
CA THR A 118 7.91 -9.17 -0.43
C THR A 118 6.67 -9.21 0.48
N TRP A 119 5.92 -10.30 0.35
CA TRP A 119 4.70 -10.53 1.12
C TRP A 119 5.01 -11.27 2.41
N VAL A 120 4.59 -10.74 3.53
CA VAL A 120 4.56 -11.45 4.80
C VAL A 120 3.30 -12.33 4.81
N ASP A 121 3.51 -13.65 4.94
CA ASP A 121 2.43 -14.64 4.93
C ASP A 121 2.01 -15.02 6.35
N GLU A 122 2.99 -15.10 7.26
CA GLU A 122 2.72 -15.57 8.62
C GLU A 122 3.59 -14.84 9.63
N THR A 123 3.01 -14.58 10.79
CA THR A 123 3.73 -14.05 11.95
C THR A 123 3.32 -14.82 13.20
N PHE A 124 4.27 -15.17 14.03
CA PHE A 124 4.07 -15.90 15.26
C PHE A 124 4.94 -15.30 16.37
N PHE A 125 4.34 -15.05 17.54
CA PHE A 125 5.08 -14.63 18.72
C PHE A 125 5.51 -15.84 19.55
N ASP A 126 6.80 -16.01 19.74
CA ASP A 126 7.36 -17.06 20.58
C ASP A 126 7.54 -16.53 22.01
N GLU A 127 6.69 -16.96 22.91
CA GLU A 127 6.72 -16.60 24.33
C GLU A 127 8.02 -17.00 25.02
N ARG A 128 8.68 -18.07 24.58
CA ARG A 128 9.91 -18.58 25.17
C ARG A 128 11.12 -17.66 24.87
N THR A 129 11.20 -17.14 23.65
CA THR A 129 12.28 -16.24 23.19
C THR A 129 11.89 -14.76 23.29
N GLN A 130 10.62 -14.47 23.56
CA GLN A 130 10.04 -13.12 23.55
C GLN A 130 10.29 -12.39 22.22
N ARG A 131 10.15 -13.13 21.11
CA ARG A 131 10.39 -12.60 19.76
C ARG A 131 9.25 -12.98 18.81
N TRP A 132 9.04 -12.12 17.85
CA TRP A 132 8.25 -12.41 16.68
C TRP A 132 9.07 -13.21 15.68
N ASN A 133 8.50 -14.27 15.13
CA ASN A 133 8.97 -14.98 13.96
C ASN A 133 8.08 -14.58 12.79
N ILE A 134 8.71 -14.19 11.68
CA ILE A 134 8.03 -13.67 10.49
C ILE A 134 8.45 -14.53 9.30
N ARG A 135 7.49 -15.04 8.55
CA ARG A 135 7.73 -15.79 7.32
C ARG A 135 7.14 -15.04 6.13
N THR A 136 7.97 -14.87 5.12
CA THR A 136 7.57 -14.28 3.84
C THR A 136 7.11 -15.37 2.87
N ARG A 137 6.37 -14.97 1.83
CA ARG A 137 5.78 -15.88 0.85
C ARG A 137 6.78 -16.72 0.08
N ASP A 138 7.99 -16.23 -0.10
CA ASP A 138 9.11 -16.95 -0.72
C ASP A 138 9.76 -17.97 0.23
N GLY A 139 9.28 -18.08 1.46
CA GLY A 139 9.77 -19.00 2.48
C GLY A 139 10.90 -18.47 3.34
N SER A 140 11.33 -17.23 3.14
CA SER A 140 12.38 -16.63 3.99
C SER A 140 11.86 -16.37 5.41
N GLU A 141 12.72 -16.55 6.41
CA GLU A 141 12.36 -16.40 7.82
C GLU A 141 13.18 -15.32 8.51
N TYR A 142 12.49 -14.54 9.33
CA TYR A 142 13.05 -13.40 10.07
C TYR A 142 12.57 -13.41 11.51
N SER A 143 13.35 -12.78 12.40
CA SER A 143 13.01 -12.62 13.80
C SER A 143 13.13 -11.17 14.25
N ALA A 144 12.21 -10.70 15.08
CA ALA A 144 12.25 -9.34 15.63
C ALA A 144 11.73 -9.29 17.07
N ARG A 145 12.19 -8.29 17.85
CA ARG A 145 11.63 -7.99 19.18
C ARG A 145 10.27 -7.31 19.03
N PHE A 146 10.12 -6.45 18.02
CA PHE A 146 8.88 -5.71 17.77
C PHE A 146 8.39 -5.98 16.35
N LEU A 147 7.08 -6.17 16.22
CA LEU A 147 6.40 -6.25 14.93
C LEU A 147 5.39 -5.09 14.84
N ILE A 148 5.53 -4.27 13.82
CA ILE A 148 4.63 -3.16 13.52
C ILE A 148 3.81 -3.52 12.27
N CYS A 149 2.51 -3.76 12.46
CA CYS A 149 1.59 -4.03 11.36
C CYS A 149 1.02 -2.71 10.82
N ALA A 150 1.67 -2.15 9.79
CA ALA A 150 1.23 -0.95 9.08
C ALA A 150 0.50 -1.30 7.77
N VAL A 151 -0.29 -2.37 7.78
CA VAL A 151 -0.90 -3.01 6.59
C VAL A 151 -2.05 -2.22 5.97
N GLY A 152 -2.50 -1.14 6.61
CA GLY A 152 -3.60 -0.30 6.14
C GLY A 152 -4.99 -0.94 6.33
N ALA A 153 -6.02 -0.09 6.43
CA ALA A 153 -7.40 -0.54 6.66
C ALA A 153 -8.15 -0.91 5.36
N LEU A 154 -7.71 -0.41 4.21
CA LEU A 154 -8.41 -0.53 2.93
C LEU A 154 -7.63 -1.38 1.90
N PHE A 155 -6.63 -2.11 2.34
CA PHE A 155 -5.72 -2.83 1.46
C PHE A 155 -6.40 -3.99 0.70
N VAL A 156 -7.26 -4.76 1.38
CA VAL A 156 -7.94 -5.90 0.78
C VAL A 156 -9.14 -5.43 -0.05
N ALA A 157 -8.99 -5.47 -1.38
CA ALA A 157 -10.10 -5.19 -2.28
C ALA A 157 -11.14 -6.31 -2.21
N HIS A 158 -12.37 -5.96 -1.85
CA HIS A 158 -13.49 -6.90 -1.84
C HIS A 158 -14.06 -7.04 -3.25
N ARG A 159 -13.87 -8.19 -3.89
CA ARG A 159 -14.55 -8.52 -5.15
C ARG A 159 -15.98 -8.94 -4.83
N PRO A 160 -16.99 -8.19 -5.29
CA PRO A 160 -18.38 -8.57 -5.04
C PRO A 160 -18.73 -9.87 -5.78
N ASN A 161 -19.54 -10.71 -5.15
CA ASN A 161 -20.03 -11.95 -5.75
C ASN A 161 -21.39 -11.70 -6.40
N TYR A 162 -21.39 -11.13 -7.59
CA TYR A 162 -22.62 -10.98 -8.38
C TYR A 162 -22.81 -12.22 -9.28
N PRO A 163 -24.05 -12.76 -9.37
CA PRO A 163 -24.35 -13.82 -10.34
C PRO A 163 -23.99 -13.36 -11.77
N GLY A 164 -23.22 -14.18 -12.48
CA GLY A 164 -22.78 -13.89 -13.85
C GLY A 164 -21.62 -12.91 -13.99
N ILE A 165 -20.95 -12.49 -12.92
CA ILE A 165 -19.80 -11.57 -13.03
C ILE A 165 -18.65 -12.17 -13.85
N ASP A 166 -18.49 -13.50 -13.79
CA ASP A 166 -17.46 -14.21 -14.53
C ASP A 166 -17.86 -14.51 -15.99
N ASP A 167 -19.14 -14.35 -16.33
CA ASP A 167 -19.67 -14.47 -17.70
C ASP A 167 -19.53 -13.16 -18.50
N PHE A 168 -19.16 -12.08 -17.85
CA PHE A 168 -18.97 -10.80 -18.50
C PHE A 168 -17.74 -10.83 -19.40
N THR A 169 -17.94 -10.67 -20.70
CA THR A 169 -16.87 -10.76 -21.71
C THR A 169 -16.12 -9.46 -21.96
N GLY A 170 -16.55 -8.37 -21.36
CA GLY A 170 -15.89 -7.08 -21.45
C GLY A 170 -14.76 -6.90 -20.43
N GLU A 171 -14.05 -5.78 -20.53
CA GLU A 171 -13.02 -5.43 -19.56
C GLU A 171 -13.68 -5.08 -18.21
N CYS A 172 -13.19 -5.66 -17.13
CA CYS A 172 -13.71 -5.44 -15.78
C CYS A 172 -12.56 -4.99 -14.86
N TYR A 173 -12.74 -3.84 -14.21
CA TYR A 173 -11.74 -3.23 -13.34
C TYR A 173 -12.31 -2.98 -11.95
N HIS A 174 -11.44 -3.11 -10.93
CA HIS A 174 -11.77 -2.78 -9.55
C HIS A 174 -10.94 -1.58 -9.08
N THR A 175 -11.58 -0.55 -8.52
CA THR A 175 -10.89 0.69 -8.11
C THR A 175 -9.73 0.44 -7.14
N GLY A 176 -9.86 -0.50 -6.20
CA GLY A 176 -8.81 -0.87 -5.26
C GLY A 176 -7.70 -1.79 -5.84
N ARG A 177 -7.76 -2.13 -7.12
CA ARG A 177 -6.78 -2.94 -7.87
C ARG A 177 -6.69 -2.46 -9.30
N TRP A 178 -6.52 -1.16 -9.46
CA TRP A 178 -6.43 -0.55 -10.77
C TRP A 178 -5.14 -0.97 -11.48
N PRO A 179 -5.17 -1.28 -12.79
CA PRO A 179 -3.96 -1.57 -13.56
C PRO A 179 -2.95 -0.43 -13.51
N HIS A 180 -1.67 -0.77 -13.59
CA HIS A 180 -0.60 0.22 -13.75
C HIS A 180 -0.53 0.74 -15.20
N ASP A 181 -0.93 -0.09 -16.16
CA ASP A 181 -1.04 0.30 -17.55
C ASP A 181 -2.25 1.24 -17.77
N PRO A 182 -2.13 2.20 -18.71
CA PRO A 182 -3.21 3.12 -19.02
C PRO A 182 -4.48 2.41 -19.49
N VAL A 183 -5.62 2.71 -18.89
CA VAL A 183 -6.93 2.23 -19.30
C VAL A 183 -7.63 3.29 -20.13
N SER A 184 -8.08 2.94 -21.34
CA SER A 184 -8.82 3.85 -22.23
C SER A 184 -10.31 3.52 -22.22
N PHE A 185 -11.13 4.53 -22.00
CA PHE A 185 -12.60 4.46 -22.08
C PHE A 185 -13.15 5.09 -23.37
N ALA A 186 -12.28 5.59 -24.25
CA ALA A 186 -12.67 6.30 -25.47
C ALA A 186 -13.61 5.44 -26.34
N GLY A 187 -14.82 5.99 -26.59
CA GLY A 187 -15.83 5.33 -27.42
C GLY A 187 -16.50 4.10 -26.79
N LYS A 188 -16.16 3.72 -25.54
CA LYS A 188 -16.75 2.55 -24.87
C LYS A 188 -18.04 2.91 -24.14
N ARG A 189 -18.91 1.91 -23.99
CA ARG A 189 -20.05 1.95 -23.05
C ARG A 189 -19.57 1.39 -21.72
N VAL A 190 -19.64 2.19 -20.66
CA VAL A 190 -19.07 1.84 -19.36
C VAL A 190 -20.17 1.72 -18.31
N GLY A 191 -20.21 0.61 -17.61
CA GLY A 191 -21.02 0.41 -16.41
C GLY A 191 -20.17 0.67 -15.16
N VAL A 192 -20.62 1.54 -14.26
CA VAL A 192 -19.97 1.78 -12.96
C VAL A 192 -20.89 1.29 -11.86
N ILE A 193 -20.41 0.36 -11.06
CA ILE A 193 -21.17 -0.20 -9.93
C ILE A 193 -20.70 0.46 -8.64
N GLY A 194 -21.59 1.22 -8.01
CA GLY A 194 -21.34 1.91 -6.76
C GLY A 194 -21.04 3.40 -6.91
N THR A 195 -21.46 4.15 -5.90
CA THR A 195 -21.32 5.61 -5.79
C THR A 195 -20.69 6.01 -4.45
N GLY A 196 -19.83 5.16 -3.89
CA GLY A 196 -18.96 5.53 -2.78
C GLY A 196 -17.85 6.49 -3.25
N SER A 197 -16.96 6.91 -2.37
CA SER A 197 -15.91 7.90 -2.66
C SER A 197 -15.16 7.61 -3.97
N SER A 198 -14.75 6.37 -4.19
CA SER A 198 -14.07 5.97 -5.42
C SER A 198 -14.95 6.12 -6.66
N GLY A 199 -16.23 5.74 -6.57
CA GLY A 199 -17.19 5.88 -7.68
C GLY A 199 -17.43 7.34 -8.06
N ILE A 200 -17.69 8.19 -7.07
CA ILE A 200 -17.90 9.64 -7.26
C ILE A 200 -16.69 10.29 -7.94
N GLN A 201 -15.48 9.89 -7.57
CA GLN A 201 -14.26 10.41 -8.18
C GLN A 201 -14.03 9.89 -9.61
N ALA A 202 -14.31 8.59 -9.86
CA ALA A 202 -14.02 7.95 -11.14
C ALA A 202 -15.06 8.30 -12.23
N ILE A 203 -16.35 8.40 -11.88
CA ILE A 203 -17.44 8.60 -12.83
C ILE A 203 -17.22 9.84 -13.71
N PRO A 204 -16.94 11.04 -13.19
CA PRO A 204 -16.71 12.23 -13.99
C PRO A 204 -15.55 12.09 -14.98
N GLU A 205 -14.48 11.47 -14.55
CA GLU A 205 -13.28 11.28 -15.38
C GLU A 205 -13.53 10.28 -16.51
N ILE A 206 -14.20 9.18 -16.22
CA ILE A 206 -14.61 8.19 -17.23
C ILE A 206 -15.56 8.83 -18.25
N ALA A 207 -16.50 9.64 -17.78
CA ALA A 207 -17.50 10.27 -18.63
C ALA A 207 -16.91 11.26 -19.67
N LYS A 208 -15.71 11.80 -19.43
CA LYS A 208 -15.05 12.71 -20.39
C LYS A 208 -14.75 12.05 -21.75
N THR A 209 -14.54 10.73 -21.77
CA THR A 209 -14.09 10.02 -22.97
C THR A 209 -15.00 8.85 -23.37
N ALA A 210 -15.76 8.30 -22.45
CA ALA A 210 -16.69 7.21 -22.74
C ALA A 210 -17.83 7.66 -23.67
N ALA A 211 -18.27 6.77 -24.56
CA ALA A 211 -19.45 7.03 -25.39
C ALA A 211 -20.75 7.06 -24.56
N HIS A 212 -20.79 6.30 -23.50
CA HIS A 212 -21.93 6.27 -22.57
C HIS A 212 -21.47 5.72 -21.21
N VAL A 213 -21.99 6.30 -20.11
CA VAL A 213 -21.78 5.80 -18.75
C VAL A 213 -23.12 5.47 -18.11
N THR A 214 -23.25 4.24 -17.62
CA THR A 214 -24.38 3.81 -16.79
C THR A 214 -23.90 3.60 -15.38
N VAL A 215 -24.54 4.27 -14.41
CA VAL A 215 -24.19 4.15 -13.00
C VAL A 215 -25.23 3.30 -12.27
N PHE A 216 -24.78 2.27 -11.59
CA PHE A 216 -25.62 1.40 -10.77
C PHE A 216 -25.45 1.76 -9.30
N GLN A 217 -26.46 2.38 -8.73
CA GLN A 217 -26.47 2.85 -7.34
C GLN A 217 -27.50 2.07 -6.53
N ARG A 218 -27.08 1.50 -5.41
CA ARG A 218 -27.99 0.83 -4.47
C ARG A 218 -28.61 1.81 -3.48
N THR A 219 -27.77 2.66 -2.88
CA THR A 219 -28.18 3.63 -1.86
C THR A 219 -27.80 5.02 -2.32
N ALA A 220 -28.74 5.95 -2.29
CA ALA A 220 -28.49 7.34 -2.64
C ALA A 220 -27.40 7.94 -1.73
N GLN A 221 -26.51 8.72 -2.32
CA GLN A 221 -25.43 9.39 -1.63
C GLN A 221 -25.43 10.86 -2.03
N TYR A 222 -25.20 11.72 -1.04
CA TYR A 222 -25.01 13.14 -1.25
C TYR A 222 -23.51 13.41 -1.45
N ALA A 223 -23.16 14.15 -2.48
CA ALA A 223 -21.80 14.54 -2.83
C ALA A 223 -21.74 16.02 -3.17
#